data_6e6fa280ccb06207761eed0dc3729f03
#
_entry.id   6e6fa280ccb06207761eed0dc3729f03
#
_cell.length_a   1.000
_cell.length_b   1.000
_cell.length_c   1.000
_cell.angle_alpha   90.00
_cell.angle_beta   90.00
_cell.angle_gamma   90.00
#
_symmetry.space_group_name_H-M   'P 1'
#
loop_
_entity.id
_entity.type
_entity.pdbx_description
1 polymer ?
#
loop_
_entity_poly.entity_id
_entity_poly.type
_entity_poly.pdbx_seq_one_letter_code
_entity_poly.pdbx_strand_id
1 'polypeptide(L)'
;MKRLSLQWRITIMTALLTCAACVLTNCLVGYTGMRYMDAIGSNISAFNATGEDSPQAFDPTKATPDDKVTIVVNDAQESFGTTTWCITAGVTLLGGVLAYFVSGRALKPLRAFAAQVERVQPDNLSEIRLSKDVPTELQRCSASFNDMISRLGEGFSAQRQFTGNAAHELRTPLALMQAQIELFISEHSGLQPETAELLGLLQEQTERMSRMTKVLLEMSELRSVPCGDAVELGPLSEEVLTDLAPLAENKGIALDCAGDALAIGSDTLLYRLMFNLIENAIRYSRSGSTVNVSISDSDSHVLLRVKDEGPGIPKQYRESIFQPFFRLDKSRSRAYGGAGLGLALVWEIAALHGGTVEVETSSENGTTMLVSLPKRSAVLTEQ
;
A
#
# COMPACT_ATOMS: atom_id res chain seq x y z
N MET A 1 12.74 19.70 13.15
CA MET A 1 13.46 19.17 11.96
C MET A 1 12.97 17.81 11.42
N LYS A 2 12.08 17.07 12.11
CA LYS A 2 11.57 15.75 11.65
C LYS A 2 10.57 15.79 10.47
N ARG A 3 10.07 16.96 10.05
CA ARG A 3 9.06 17.11 8.97
C ARG A 3 9.61 17.57 7.62
N LEU A 4 10.91 17.84 7.51
CA LEU A 4 11.52 18.26 6.23
C LEU A 4 11.96 17.02 5.43
N SER A 5 11.69 17.01 4.12
CA SER A 5 12.16 15.95 3.23
C SER A 5 13.69 15.85 3.25
N LEU A 6 14.23 14.65 2.97
CA LEU A 6 15.67 14.39 2.95
C LEU A 6 16.41 15.36 1.99
N GLN A 7 15.80 15.68 0.87
CA GLN A 7 16.30 16.66 -0.09
C GLN A 7 16.51 18.04 0.56
N TRP A 8 15.50 18.56 1.27
CA TRP A 8 15.58 19.84 1.97
C TRP A 8 16.64 19.82 3.08
N ARG A 9 16.75 18.72 3.81
CA ARG A 9 17.79 18.58 4.85
C ARG A 9 19.20 18.63 4.28
N ILE A 10 19.46 17.92 3.18
CA ILE A 10 20.76 17.93 2.49
C ILE A 10 21.03 19.34 1.93
N THR A 11 20.05 19.95 1.26
CA THR A 11 20.19 21.30 0.69
C THR A 11 20.51 22.35 1.77
N ILE A 12 19.79 22.32 2.90
CA ILE A 12 20.05 23.24 4.00
C ILE A 12 21.45 23.00 4.59
N MET A 13 21.85 21.74 4.77
CA MET A 13 23.15 21.41 5.35
C MET A 13 24.31 21.81 4.41
N THR A 14 24.17 21.59 3.11
CA THR A 14 25.19 22.04 2.12
C THR A 14 25.20 23.55 1.98
N ALA A 15 24.07 24.23 1.99
CA ALA A 15 23.98 25.68 1.95
C ALA A 15 24.63 26.32 3.20
N LEU A 16 24.38 25.77 4.39
CA LEU A 16 25.02 26.24 5.63
C LEU A 16 26.54 26.04 5.60
N LEU A 17 27.01 24.90 5.13
CA LEU A 17 28.44 24.59 5.00
C LEU A 17 29.10 25.56 4.01
N THR A 18 28.48 25.78 2.85
CA THR A 18 28.96 26.72 1.83
C THR A 18 28.99 28.15 2.38
N CYS A 19 27.95 28.58 3.08
CA CYS A 19 27.87 29.87 3.72
C CYS A 19 28.99 30.04 4.74
N ALA A 20 29.20 29.07 5.63
CA ALA A 20 30.27 29.13 6.63
C ALA A 20 31.68 29.22 6.00
N ALA A 21 31.92 28.41 4.94
CA ALA A 21 33.18 28.45 4.18
C ALA A 21 33.39 29.82 3.50
N CYS A 22 32.37 30.38 2.88
CA CYS A 22 32.42 31.68 2.23
C CYS A 22 32.65 32.81 3.24
N VAL A 23 31.97 32.78 4.40
CA VAL A 23 32.19 33.78 5.48
C VAL A 23 33.61 33.68 6.02
N LEU A 24 34.14 32.47 6.27
CA LEU A 24 35.51 32.28 6.75
C LEU A 24 36.52 32.84 5.75
N THR A 25 36.34 32.52 4.46
CA THR A 25 37.21 33.01 3.37
C THR A 25 37.13 34.55 3.28
N ASN A 26 35.93 35.10 3.39
CA ASN A 26 35.72 36.56 3.38
C ASN A 26 36.44 37.23 4.55
N CYS A 27 36.31 36.71 5.76
CA CYS A 27 37.01 37.21 6.95
C CYS A 27 38.54 37.13 6.78
N LEU A 28 39.05 36.04 6.19
CA LEU A 28 40.49 35.85 5.96
C LEU A 28 41.04 36.87 4.93
N VAL A 29 40.31 37.01 3.81
CA VAL A 29 40.68 37.98 2.76
C VAL A 29 40.57 39.40 3.27
N GLY A 30 39.53 39.73 4.03
CA GLY A 30 39.40 41.04 4.67
C GLY A 30 40.53 41.35 5.67
N TYR A 31 40.88 40.40 6.52
CA TYR A 31 41.98 40.54 7.48
C TYR A 31 43.33 40.70 6.78
N THR A 32 43.61 39.90 5.76
CA THR A 32 44.87 40.02 5.01
C THR A 32 44.90 41.31 4.18
N GLY A 33 43.78 41.72 3.57
CA GLY A 33 43.65 42.96 2.82
C GLY A 33 43.91 44.19 3.70
N MET A 34 43.32 44.25 4.89
CA MET A 34 43.57 45.31 5.86
C MET A 34 45.06 45.41 6.22
N ARG A 35 45.69 44.29 6.57
CA ARG A 35 47.12 44.29 6.92
C ARG A 35 48.02 44.76 5.79
N TYR A 36 47.70 44.44 4.54
CA TYR A 36 48.46 44.95 3.38
C TYR A 36 48.22 46.44 3.15
N MET A 37 46.99 46.94 3.31
CA MET A 37 46.70 48.36 3.19
C MET A 37 47.35 49.19 4.30
N ASP A 38 47.32 48.70 5.53
CA ASP A 38 48.00 49.35 6.67
C ASP A 38 49.54 49.42 6.44
N ALA A 39 50.11 48.33 5.89
CA ALA A 39 51.55 48.30 5.56
C ALA A 39 51.90 49.25 4.41
N ILE A 40 51.04 49.42 3.42
CA ILE A 40 51.23 50.38 2.32
C ILE A 40 51.11 51.81 2.87
N GLY A 41 50.06 52.07 3.70
CA GLY A 41 49.88 53.40 4.35
C GLY A 41 51.09 53.82 5.21
N SER A 42 51.58 52.88 6.03
CA SER A 42 52.76 53.16 6.90
C SER A 42 54.07 53.37 6.08
N ASN A 43 54.23 52.63 4.97
CA ASN A 43 55.36 52.82 4.07
C ASN A 43 55.32 54.20 3.35
N ILE A 44 54.13 54.67 2.93
CA ILE A 44 53.92 55.94 2.28
C ILE A 44 54.18 57.08 3.29
N SER A 45 53.66 56.92 4.50
CA SER A 45 53.93 57.93 5.60
C SER A 45 55.41 57.99 5.96
N ALA A 46 56.11 56.86 6.01
CA ALA A 46 57.55 56.78 6.24
C ALA A 46 58.34 57.42 5.09
N PHE A 47 57.93 57.25 3.86
CA PHE A 47 58.56 57.83 2.67
C PHE A 47 58.42 59.38 2.67
N ASN A 48 57.23 59.86 3.02
CA ASN A 48 56.97 61.31 3.15
C ASN A 48 57.72 61.98 4.32
N ALA A 49 58.02 61.21 5.38
CA ALA A 49 58.80 61.72 6.55
C ALA A 49 60.30 61.76 6.26
N THR A 50 60.82 61.03 5.26
CA THR A 50 62.26 61.05 4.93
C THR A 50 62.62 62.03 3.81
N GLY A 51 61.69 62.73 3.20
CA GLY A 51 61.89 63.74 2.16
C GLY A 51 62.12 65.09 2.70
N GLU A 52 63.36 65.47 2.86
CA GLU A 52 64.03 66.75 3.07
C GLU A 52 63.23 68.01 3.40
N ASP A 53 63.72 68.65 4.46
CA ASP A 53 63.52 70.01 4.91
C ASP A 53 63.24 71.09 3.86
N SER A 54 62.05 71.67 3.92
CA SER A 54 61.87 73.08 3.52
C SER A 54 60.77 73.68 4.38
N PRO A 55 61.06 74.71 5.17
CA PRO A 55 60.05 75.39 6.00
C PRO A 55 59.20 76.30 5.11
N GLN A 56 58.07 75.84 4.66
CA GLN A 56 57.04 76.72 4.08
C GLN A 56 55.81 76.78 5.02
N ALA A 57 55.38 78.03 5.24
CA ALA A 57 54.30 78.39 6.09
C ALA A 57 53.07 77.52 6.00
N PHE A 58 52.64 77.04 7.14
CA PHE A 58 51.43 76.29 7.35
C PHE A 58 50.18 77.10 6.93
N ASP A 59 49.54 76.65 5.80
CA ASP A 59 48.25 77.17 5.39
C ASP A 59 47.19 76.14 5.82
N PRO A 60 46.33 76.42 6.80
CA PRO A 60 45.39 75.48 7.36
C PRO A 60 44.24 75.10 6.41
N THR A 61 44.22 75.74 5.22
CA THR A 61 43.16 75.41 4.22
C THR A 61 43.55 74.37 3.17
N LYS A 62 44.80 73.85 3.23
CA LYS A 62 45.23 72.79 2.33
C LYS A 62 45.37 71.49 3.11
N ALA A 63 44.43 70.58 2.84
CA ALA A 63 44.53 69.17 3.29
C ALA A 63 45.91 68.61 2.93
N THR A 64 46.64 68.09 3.91
CA THR A 64 47.98 67.50 3.75
C THR A 64 47.92 66.30 2.80
N PRO A 65 49.02 65.99 2.10
CA PRO A 65 49.06 64.76 1.26
C PRO A 65 48.62 63.48 2.02
N ASP A 66 48.93 63.42 3.33
CA ASP A 66 48.53 62.30 4.21
C ASP A 66 47.00 62.19 4.36
N ASP A 67 46.25 63.32 4.46
CA ASP A 67 44.78 63.29 4.58
C ASP A 67 44.15 62.77 3.32
N LYS A 68 44.66 63.11 2.12
CA LYS A 68 44.17 62.60 0.84
C LYS A 68 44.44 61.10 0.66
N VAL A 69 45.62 60.64 1.07
CA VAL A 69 46.00 59.24 1.03
C VAL A 69 45.12 58.44 1.99
N THR A 70 44.88 58.92 3.21
CA THR A 70 44.01 58.25 4.19
C THR A 70 42.57 58.15 3.70
N ILE A 71 42.02 59.20 3.06
CA ILE A 71 40.67 59.18 2.48
C ILE A 71 40.56 58.14 1.35
N VAL A 72 41.55 58.10 0.43
CA VAL A 72 41.56 57.16 -0.68
C VAL A 72 41.71 55.70 -0.18
N VAL A 73 42.50 55.47 0.85
CA VAL A 73 42.64 54.11 1.46
C VAL A 73 41.35 53.66 2.14
N ASN A 74 40.69 54.57 2.87
CA ASN A 74 39.40 54.25 3.53
C ASN A 74 38.28 53.96 2.51
N ASP A 75 38.16 54.76 1.44
CA ASP A 75 37.19 54.57 0.36
C ASP A 75 37.43 53.22 -0.37
N ALA A 76 38.71 52.91 -0.64
CA ALA A 76 39.08 51.61 -1.23
C ALA A 76 38.74 50.44 -0.31
N GLN A 77 38.92 50.59 1.00
CA GLN A 77 38.62 49.58 2.01
C GLN A 77 37.13 49.34 2.17
N GLU A 78 36.28 50.37 2.19
CA GLU A 78 34.82 50.23 2.21
C GLU A 78 34.31 49.60 0.92
N SER A 79 34.80 50.03 -0.24
CA SER A 79 34.43 49.48 -1.53
C SER A 79 34.85 48.02 -1.69
N PHE A 80 36.01 47.63 -1.20
CA PHE A 80 36.48 46.26 -1.14
C PHE A 80 35.60 45.37 -0.24
N GLY A 81 35.26 45.88 0.95
CA GLY A 81 34.40 45.19 1.89
C GLY A 81 33.00 44.91 1.32
N THR A 82 32.34 45.93 0.77
CA THR A 82 31.01 45.80 0.17
C THR A 82 30.99 44.85 -1.02
N THR A 83 31.97 44.93 -1.91
CA THR A 83 32.10 44.05 -3.08
C THR A 83 32.29 42.58 -2.66
N THR A 84 33.13 42.33 -1.65
CA THR A 84 33.42 40.98 -1.16
C THR A 84 32.17 40.37 -0.50
N TRP A 85 31.39 41.15 0.23
CA TRP A 85 30.10 40.67 0.81
C TRP A 85 29.07 40.38 -0.26
N CYS A 86 28.96 41.21 -1.33
CA CYS A 86 28.05 40.97 -2.46
C CYS A 86 28.44 39.68 -3.20
N ILE A 87 29.73 39.44 -3.45
CA ILE A 87 30.20 38.20 -4.08
C ILE A 87 29.88 37.00 -3.19
N THR A 88 30.13 37.08 -1.89
CA THR A 88 29.83 36.02 -0.93
C THR A 88 28.35 35.66 -0.92
N ALA A 89 27.46 36.64 -0.90
CA ALA A 89 26.02 36.43 -0.96
C ALA A 89 25.62 35.76 -2.28
N GLY A 90 26.15 36.20 -3.42
CA GLY A 90 25.91 35.65 -4.72
C GLY A 90 26.35 34.15 -4.85
N VAL A 91 27.56 33.84 -4.39
CA VAL A 91 28.12 32.49 -4.39
C VAL A 91 27.30 31.55 -3.49
N THR A 92 26.92 32.05 -2.28
CA THR A 92 26.11 31.24 -1.36
C THR A 92 24.73 30.92 -1.94
N LEU A 93 24.08 31.90 -2.56
CA LEU A 93 22.78 31.73 -3.18
C LEU A 93 22.85 30.76 -4.37
N LEU A 94 23.83 30.97 -5.25
CA LEU A 94 24.06 30.08 -6.41
C LEU A 94 24.39 28.65 -5.97
N GLY A 95 25.24 28.50 -4.96
CA GLY A 95 25.59 27.20 -4.37
C GLY A 95 24.38 26.50 -3.74
N GLY A 96 23.51 27.22 -3.06
CA GLY A 96 22.25 26.69 -2.52
C GLY A 96 21.30 26.17 -3.59
N VAL A 97 21.12 26.96 -4.67
CA VAL A 97 20.29 26.54 -5.83
C VAL A 97 20.88 25.31 -6.50
N LEU A 98 22.18 25.31 -6.76
CA LEU A 98 22.85 24.15 -7.38
C LEU A 98 22.74 22.90 -6.52
N ALA A 99 22.97 23.03 -5.20
CA ALA A 99 22.82 21.92 -4.25
C ALA A 99 21.40 21.36 -4.22
N TYR A 100 20.38 22.20 -4.34
CA TYR A 100 18.99 21.77 -4.42
C TYR A 100 18.74 20.88 -5.65
N PHE A 101 19.16 21.31 -6.84
CA PHE A 101 19.00 20.55 -8.08
C PHE A 101 19.81 19.24 -8.07
N VAL A 102 21.06 19.29 -7.65
CA VAL A 102 21.93 18.10 -7.58
C VAL A 102 21.38 17.08 -6.58
N SER A 103 20.98 17.53 -5.39
CA SER A 103 20.38 16.66 -4.37
C SER A 103 19.05 16.04 -4.86
N GLY A 104 18.21 16.83 -5.54
CA GLY A 104 16.95 16.32 -6.12
C GLY A 104 17.18 15.22 -7.14
N ARG A 105 18.16 15.40 -8.03
CA ARG A 105 18.51 14.40 -9.05
C ARG A 105 19.19 13.17 -8.44
N ALA A 106 20.07 13.34 -7.47
CA ALA A 106 20.77 12.25 -6.80
C ALA A 106 19.82 11.35 -5.97
N LEU A 107 18.73 11.92 -5.43
CA LEU A 107 17.75 11.18 -4.64
C LEU A 107 16.60 10.59 -5.48
N LYS A 108 16.50 10.90 -6.78
CA LYS A 108 15.45 10.36 -7.66
C LYS A 108 15.44 8.82 -7.71
N PRO A 109 16.58 8.12 -7.89
CA PRO A 109 16.61 6.66 -7.90
C PRO A 109 16.15 6.03 -6.59
N LEU A 110 16.53 6.63 -5.45
CA LEU A 110 16.11 6.14 -4.13
C LEU A 110 14.59 6.28 -3.92
N ARG A 111 13.99 7.37 -4.40
CA ARG A 111 12.53 7.55 -4.34
C ARG A 111 11.81 6.55 -5.25
N ALA A 112 12.33 6.31 -6.45
CA ALA A 112 11.78 5.32 -7.36
C ALA A 112 11.87 3.91 -6.76
N PHE A 113 12.99 3.57 -6.14
CA PHE A 113 13.17 2.31 -5.42
C PHE A 113 12.17 2.16 -4.26
N ALA A 114 12.01 3.18 -3.42
CA ALA A 114 11.05 3.16 -2.32
C ALA A 114 9.61 2.98 -2.81
N ALA A 115 9.22 3.68 -3.89
CA ALA A 115 7.90 3.55 -4.50
C ALA A 115 7.64 2.15 -5.10
N GLN A 116 8.68 1.50 -5.65
CA GLN A 116 8.57 0.11 -6.13
C GLN A 116 8.39 -0.87 -4.96
N VAL A 117 9.11 -0.66 -3.86
CA VAL A 117 8.98 -1.48 -2.64
C VAL A 117 7.59 -1.36 -2.02
N GLU A 118 7.00 -0.15 -1.99
CA GLU A 118 5.65 0.09 -1.48
C GLU A 118 4.55 -0.63 -2.28
N ARG A 119 4.79 -0.93 -3.55
CA ARG A 119 3.84 -1.65 -4.41
C ARG A 119 3.88 -3.17 -4.24
N VAL A 120 4.82 -3.69 -3.48
CA VAL A 120 4.93 -5.13 -3.23
C VAL A 120 3.81 -5.57 -2.30
N GLN A 121 2.97 -6.43 -2.81
CA GLN A 121 1.88 -7.08 -2.08
C GLN A 121 2.05 -8.61 -2.14
N PRO A 122 1.48 -9.38 -1.23
CA PRO A 122 1.56 -10.85 -1.27
C PRO A 122 1.08 -11.44 -2.60
N ASP A 123 0.23 -10.68 -3.29
CA ASP A 123 -0.43 -11.12 -4.53
C ASP A 123 0.40 -10.91 -5.79
N ASN A 124 1.37 -10.01 -5.78
CA ASN A 124 2.20 -9.70 -6.94
C ASN A 124 3.70 -10.04 -6.75
N LEU A 125 4.03 -10.87 -5.74
CA LEU A 125 5.42 -11.27 -5.42
C LEU A 125 6.16 -11.94 -6.59
N SER A 126 5.44 -12.65 -7.47
CA SER A 126 6.03 -13.34 -8.63
C SER A 126 6.32 -12.41 -9.80
N GLU A 127 5.58 -11.30 -9.91
CA GLU A 127 5.63 -10.38 -11.06
C GLU A 127 6.53 -9.19 -10.81
N ILE A 128 6.62 -8.71 -9.57
CA ILE A 128 7.43 -7.56 -9.22
C ILE A 128 8.89 -7.98 -9.08
N ARG A 129 9.71 -7.38 -9.95
CA ARG A 129 11.16 -7.37 -9.78
C ARG A 129 11.66 -5.93 -9.78
N LEU A 130 12.43 -5.59 -8.77
CA LEU A 130 13.10 -4.29 -8.74
C LEU A 130 14.09 -4.21 -9.90
N SER A 131 14.07 -3.08 -10.59
CA SER A 131 14.96 -2.84 -11.73
C SER A 131 16.44 -3.06 -11.36
N LYS A 132 17.20 -3.67 -12.29
CA LYS A 132 18.66 -3.77 -12.20
C LYS A 132 19.35 -2.47 -12.60
N ASP A 133 18.63 -1.55 -13.25
CA ASP A 133 19.16 -0.27 -13.71
C ASP A 133 19.07 0.80 -12.60
N VAL A 134 19.77 0.53 -11.51
CA VAL A 134 19.90 1.41 -10.34
C VAL A 134 21.39 1.73 -10.10
N PRO A 135 21.70 2.87 -9.45
CA PRO A 135 23.07 3.20 -9.05
C PRO A 135 23.75 2.06 -8.31
N THR A 136 25.08 1.96 -8.48
CA THR A 136 25.90 0.86 -7.95
C THR A 136 25.69 0.62 -6.46
N GLU A 137 25.46 1.70 -5.71
CA GLU A 137 25.19 1.68 -4.26
C GLU A 137 23.85 0.99 -3.91
N LEU A 138 22.87 1.05 -4.81
CA LEU A 138 21.55 0.43 -4.63
C LEU A 138 21.43 -0.95 -5.26
N GLN A 139 22.34 -1.36 -6.15
CA GLN A 139 22.30 -2.66 -6.85
C GLN A 139 22.29 -3.84 -5.85
N ARG A 140 23.12 -3.75 -4.83
CA ARG A 140 23.21 -4.78 -3.79
C ARG A 140 21.91 -4.88 -2.96
N CYS A 141 21.31 -3.73 -2.67
CA CYS A 141 20.03 -3.67 -1.98
C CYS A 141 18.90 -4.22 -2.85
N SER A 142 18.86 -3.84 -4.14
CA SER A 142 17.90 -4.36 -5.13
C SER A 142 18.01 -5.88 -5.29
N ALA A 143 19.24 -6.40 -5.39
CA ALA A 143 19.48 -7.85 -5.50
C ALA A 143 19.00 -8.61 -4.26
N SER A 144 19.36 -8.13 -3.05
CA SER A 144 18.93 -8.76 -1.79
C SER A 144 17.41 -8.69 -1.60
N PHE A 145 16.78 -7.62 -2.03
CA PHE A 145 15.33 -7.47 -1.97
C PHE A 145 14.63 -8.43 -2.96
N ASN A 146 15.15 -8.55 -4.18
CA ASN A 146 14.62 -9.51 -5.18
C ASN A 146 14.77 -10.96 -4.70
N ASP A 147 15.88 -11.30 -4.05
CA ASP A 147 16.09 -12.63 -3.44
C ASP A 147 15.07 -12.88 -2.31
N MET A 148 14.83 -11.88 -1.47
CA MET A 148 13.83 -11.97 -0.41
C MET A 148 12.41 -12.15 -0.98
N ILE A 149 12.03 -11.39 -2.02
CA ILE A 149 10.73 -11.54 -2.71
C ILE A 149 10.61 -12.95 -3.30
N SER A 150 11.66 -13.46 -3.95
CA SER A 150 11.64 -14.81 -4.52
C SER A 150 11.40 -15.87 -3.44
N ARG A 151 12.13 -15.80 -2.33
CA ARG A 151 11.95 -16.73 -1.20
C ARG A 151 10.56 -16.64 -0.56
N LEU A 152 10.00 -15.43 -0.44
CA LEU A 152 8.62 -15.24 0.03
C LEU A 152 7.63 -15.88 -0.94
N GLY A 153 7.79 -15.65 -2.25
CA GLY A 153 6.95 -16.26 -3.29
C GLY A 153 7.01 -17.79 -3.27
N GLU A 154 8.21 -18.37 -3.15
CA GLU A 154 8.42 -19.82 -2.99
C GLU A 154 7.75 -20.35 -1.72
N GLY A 155 7.90 -19.63 -0.58
CA GLY A 155 7.27 -20.01 0.69
C GLY A 155 5.74 -20.00 0.62
N PHE A 156 5.14 -18.97 0.02
CA PHE A 156 3.69 -18.94 -0.20
C PHE A 156 3.20 -20.02 -1.15
N SER A 157 3.95 -20.29 -2.23
CA SER A 157 3.63 -21.39 -3.16
C SER A 157 3.69 -22.75 -2.47
N ALA A 158 4.73 -23.00 -1.70
CA ALA A 158 4.86 -24.24 -0.92
C ALA A 158 3.74 -24.40 0.13
N GLN A 159 3.37 -23.32 0.82
CA GLN A 159 2.28 -23.32 1.78
C GLN A 159 0.93 -23.65 1.10
N ARG A 160 0.66 -23.08 -0.08
CA ARG A 160 -0.57 -23.37 -0.84
C ARG A 160 -0.60 -24.82 -1.30
N GLN A 161 0.50 -25.31 -1.89
CA GLN A 161 0.63 -26.69 -2.31
C GLN A 161 0.43 -27.66 -1.16
N PHE A 162 1.01 -27.37 0.01
CA PHE A 162 0.79 -28.16 1.22
C PHE A 162 -0.69 -28.18 1.62
N THR A 163 -1.35 -26.99 1.63
CA THR A 163 -2.78 -26.89 1.97
C THR A 163 -3.64 -27.66 0.98
N GLY A 164 -3.38 -27.56 -0.31
CA GLY A 164 -4.07 -28.31 -1.37
C GLY A 164 -3.88 -29.81 -1.21
N ASN A 165 -2.66 -30.27 -1.06
CA ASN A 165 -2.35 -31.71 -0.86
C ASN A 165 -3.00 -32.24 0.41
N ALA A 166 -2.93 -31.49 1.53
CA ALA A 166 -3.57 -31.89 2.78
C ALA A 166 -5.11 -32.00 2.62
N ALA A 167 -5.74 -31.07 1.90
CA ALA A 167 -7.17 -31.13 1.63
C ALA A 167 -7.55 -32.36 0.79
N HIS A 168 -6.74 -32.72 -0.21
CA HIS A 168 -6.95 -33.95 -1.01
C HIS A 168 -6.81 -35.21 -0.17
N GLU A 169 -5.75 -35.28 0.65
CA GLU A 169 -5.49 -36.43 1.53
C GLU A 169 -6.53 -36.59 2.66
N LEU A 170 -7.19 -35.51 3.06
CA LEU A 170 -8.29 -35.54 4.02
C LEU A 170 -9.64 -35.91 3.41
N ARG A 171 -9.87 -35.61 2.12
CA ARG A 171 -11.13 -35.92 1.44
C ARG A 171 -11.43 -37.41 1.39
N THR A 172 -10.44 -38.20 1.06
CA THR A 172 -10.57 -39.67 0.92
C THR A 172 -11.00 -40.37 2.23
N PRO A 173 -10.32 -40.16 3.39
CA PRO A 173 -10.77 -40.78 4.64
C PRO A 173 -12.13 -40.26 5.11
N LEU A 174 -12.46 -38.97 4.86
CA LEU A 174 -13.76 -38.41 5.21
C LEU A 174 -14.88 -39.05 4.39
N ALA A 175 -14.70 -39.24 3.08
CA ALA A 175 -15.66 -39.91 2.24
C ALA A 175 -15.85 -41.37 2.67
N LEU A 176 -14.78 -42.05 3.07
CA LEU A 176 -14.87 -43.44 3.57
C LEU A 176 -15.64 -43.50 4.90
N MET A 177 -15.38 -42.53 5.84
CA MET A 177 -16.14 -42.47 7.09
C MET A 177 -17.63 -42.20 6.85
N GLN A 178 -17.98 -41.30 5.92
CA GLN A 178 -19.36 -41.03 5.54
C GLN A 178 -20.03 -42.32 5.01
N ALA A 179 -19.39 -42.98 4.05
CA ALA A 179 -19.92 -44.24 3.48
C ALA A 179 -20.10 -45.33 4.55
N GLN A 180 -19.19 -45.46 5.50
CA GLN A 180 -19.30 -46.44 6.59
C GLN A 180 -20.46 -46.10 7.54
N ILE A 181 -20.68 -44.84 7.89
CA ILE A 181 -21.81 -44.40 8.72
C ILE A 181 -23.12 -44.66 8.00
N GLU A 182 -23.23 -44.29 6.72
CA GLU A 182 -24.43 -44.51 5.91
C GLU A 182 -24.73 -46.00 5.77
N LEU A 183 -23.72 -46.84 5.49
CA LEU A 183 -23.88 -48.28 5.40
C LEU A 183 -24.38 -48.87 6.71
N PHE A 184 -23.77 -48.48 7.82
CA PHE A 184 -24.18 -48.97 9.15
C PHE A 184 -25.62 -48.60 9.48
N ILE A 185 -26.06 -47.39 9.16
CA ILE A 185 -27.44 -46.93 9.37
C ILE A 185 -28.40 -47.73 8.48
N SER A 186 -28.03 -47.99 7.22
CA SER A 186 -28.86 -48.73 6.27
C SER A 186 -29.04 -50.22 6.62
N GLU A 187 -27.99 -50.87 7.16
CA GLU A 187 -28.00 -52.26 7.56
C GLU A 187 -28.69 -52.56 8.89
N HIS A 188 -28.86 -51.55 9.75
CA HIS A 188 -29.40 -51.73 11.10
C HIS A 188 -30.74 -51.01 11.26
N SER A 189 -31.83 -51.63 10.82
CA SER A 189 -33.19 -51.05 10.87
C SER A 189 -33.85 -51.00 12.27
N GLY A 190 -33.11 -51.09 13.36
CA GLY A 190 -33.65 -51.10 14.72
C GLY A 190 -32.68 -50.52 15.75
N LEU A 191 -31.96 -49.47 15.35
CA LEU A 191 -31.02 -48.78 16.23
C LEU A 191 -31.73 -48.19 17.47
N GLN A 192 -31.12 -48.31 18.65
CA GLN A 192 -31.56 -47.61 19.83
C GLN A 192 -31.47 -46.10 19.59
N PRO A 193 -32.42 -45.27 20.12
CA PRO A 193 -32.48 -43.83 19.84
C PRO A 193 -31.17 -43.14 20.15
N GLU A 194 -30.47 -43.48 21.19
CA GLU A 194 -29.16 -42.90 21.59
C GLU A 194 -28.07 -43.23 20.58
N THR A 195 -28.07 -44.43 19.97
CA THR A 195 -27.12 -44.81 18.90
C THR A 195 -27.42 -44.09 17.61
N ALA A 196 -28.70 -43.92 17.24
CA ALA A 196 -29.10 -43.15 16.08
C ALA A 196 -28.73 -41.67 16.19
N GLU A 197 -28.89 -41.07 17.39
CA GLU A 197 -28.47 -39.69 17.63
C GLU A 197 -26.96 -39.56 17.53
N LEU A 198 -26.17 -40.46 18.11
CA LEU A 198 -24.70 -40.45 18.02
C LEU A 198 -24.23 -40.56 16.55
N LEU A 199 -24.82 -41.48 15.77
CA LEU A 199 -24.50 -41.62 14.35
C LEU A 199 -24.85 -40.36 13.55
N GLY A 200 -25.99 -39.73 13.82
CA GLY A 200 -26.39 -38.48 13.20
C GLY A 200 -25.41 -37.36 13.51
N LEU A 201 -24.90 -37.26 14.75
CA LEU A 201 -23.86 -36.31 15.13
C LEU A 201 -22.52 -36.57 14.40
N LEU A 202 -22.14 -37.85 14.27
CA LEU A 202 -20.91 -38.22 13.55
C LEU A 202 -21.03 -37.92 12.04
N GLN A 203 -22.17 -38.17 11.44
CA GLN A 203 -22.46 -37.83 10.06
C GLN A 203 -22.35 -36.32 9.84
N GLU A 204 -23.02 -35.52 10.69
CA GLU A 204 -22.95 -34.06 10.61
C GLU A 204 -21.51 -33.54 10.70
N GLN A 205 -20.72 -34.07 11.64
CA GLN A 205 -19.31 -33.65 11.78
C GLN A 205 -18.46 -34.05 10.56
N THR A 206 -18.67 -35.24 10.02
CA THR A 206 -17.93 -35.72 8.84
C THR A 206 -18.26 -34.91 7.60
N GLU A 207 -19.53 -34.60 7.38
CA GLU A 207 -19.98 -33.69 6.31
C GLU A 207 -19.40 -32.28 6.47
N ARG A 208 -19.35 -31.77 7.68
CA ARG A 208 -18.76 -30.49 7.98
C ARG A 208 -17.28 -30.46 7.64
N MET A 209 -16.52 -31.50 8.03
CA MET A 209 -15.10 -31.62 7.70
C MET A 209 -14.89 -31.74 6.18
N SER A 210 -15.75 -32.47 5.48
CA SER A 210 -15.71 -32.60 4.04
C SER A 210 -15.92 -31.27 3.33
N ARG A 211 -16.90 -30.46 3.80
CA ARG A 211 -17.10 -29.10 3.29
C ARG A 211 -15.89 -28.19 3.55
N MET A 212 -15.28 -28.30 4.73
CA MET A 212 -14.07 -27.51 5.04
C MET A 212 -12.89 -27.85 4.12
N THR A 213 -12.63 -29.14 3.89
CA THR A 213 -11.54 -29.58 3.00
C THR A 213 -11.78 -29.16 1.57
N LYS A 214 -13.04 -29.19 1.10
CA LYS A 214 -13.41 -28.73 -0.23
C LYS A 214 -13.08 -27.25 -0.42
N VAL A 215 -13.49 -26.37 0.51
CA VAL A 215 -13.22 -24.93 0.41
C VAL A 215 -11.73 -24.62 0.52
N LEU A 216 -11.00 -25.33 1.39
CA LEU A 216 -9.53 -25.17 1.49
C LEU A 216 -8.84 -25.52 0.17
N LEU A 217 -9.29 -26.58 -0.51
CA LEU A 217 -8.78 -26.95 -1.83
C LEU A 217 -9.10 -25.85 -2.86
N GLU A 218 -10.35 -25.39 -2.90
CA GLU A 218 -10.76 -24.31 -3.77
C GLU A 218 -9.91 -23.05 -3.57
N MET A 219 -9.64 -22.65 -2.33
CA MET A 219 -8.76 -21.51 -2.02
C MET A 219 -7.32 -21.72 -2.52
N SER A 220 -6.82 -22.96 -2.53
CA SER A 220 -5.47 -23.25 -3.03
C SER A 220 -5.37 -23.17 -4.56
N GLU A 221 -6.47 -23.44 -5.27
CA GLU A 221 -6.54 -23.48 -6.73
C GLU A 221 -6.98 -22.17 -7.40
N LEU A 222 -7.52 -21.21 -6.64
CA LEU A 222 -8.08 -19.95 -7.17
C LEU A 222 -7.19 -19.23 -8.18
N ARG A 223 -5.88 -19.16 -7.90
CA ARG A 223 -4.94 -18.42 -8.74
C ARG A 223 -4.53 -19.11 -10.03
N SER A 224 -4.89 -20.37 -10.19
CA SER A 224 -4.67 -21.08 -11.46
C SER A 224 -5.74 -20.77 -12.51
N VAL A 225 -6.82 -20.08 -12.09
CA VAL A 225 -7.94 -19.74 -12.97
C VAL A 225 -7.67 -18.40 -13.66
N PRO A 226 -7.72 -18.32 -15.00
CA PRO A 226 -7.57 -17.06 -15.72
C PRO A 226 -8.69 -16.07 -15.36
N CYS A 227 -8.34 -14.78 -15.16
CA CYS A 227 -9.27 -13.71 -14.80
C CYS A 227 -9.28 -12.61 -15.87
N GLY A 228 -9.34 -12.96 -17.16
CA GLY A 228 -9.23 -12.00 -18.27
C GLY A 228 -10.48 -11.85 -19.14
N ASP A 229 -11.53 -12.61 -18.89
CA ASP A 229 -12.73 -12.64 -19.72
C ASP A 229 -13.70 -11.50 -19.33
N ALA A 230 -14.52 -11.07 -20.30
CA ALA A 230 -15.61 -10.14 -20.06
C ALA A 230 -16.84 -10.91 -19.57
N VAL A 231 -17.30 -10.62 -18.37
CA VAL A 231 -18.39 -11.34 -17.68
C VAL A 231 -19.54 -10.37 -17.45
N GLU A 232 -20.73 -10.70 -17.91
CA GLU A 232 -21.99 -9.99 -17.64
C GLU A 232 -22.53 -10.42 -16.28
N LEU A 233 -22.53 -9.51 -15.32
CA LEU A 233 -22.87 -9.82 -13.94
C LEU A 233 -24.39 -9.99 -13.72
N GLY A 234 -25.24 -9.38 -14.53
CA GLY A 234 -26.69 -9.53 -14.49
C GLY A 234 -27.12 -10.99 -14.74
N PRO A 235 -26.84 -11.56 -15.92
CA PRO A 235 -27.14 -12.96 -16.21
C PRO A 235 -26.51 -13.93 -15.22
N LEU A 236 -25.28 -13.69 -14.80
CA LEU A 236 -24.58 -14.51 -13.81
C LEU A 236 -25.29 -14.48 -12.44
N SER A 237 -25.81 -13.31 -12.04
CA SER A 237 -26.59 -13.20 -10.80
C SER A 237 -27.89 -13.97 -10.87
N GLU A 238 -28.59 -13.94 -12.01
CA GLU A 238 -29.84 -14.69 -12.22
C GLU A 238 -29.60 -16.21 -12.15
N GLU A 239 -28.48 -16.70 -12.69
CA GLU A 239 -28.07 -18.10 -12.56
C GLU A 239 -27.87 -18.48 -11.09
N VAL A 240 -27.09 -17.68 -10.33
CA VAL A 240 -26.87 -17.92 -8.90
C VAL A 240 -28.18 -17.89 -8.09
N LEU A 241 -29.08 -16.95 -8.39
CA LEU A 241 -30.38 -16.88 -7.72
C LEU A 241 -31.25 -18.10 -8.02
N THR A 242 -31.19 -18.61 -9.25
CA THR A 242 -31.90 -19.82 -9.65
C THR A 242 -31.40 -21.03 -8.86
N ASP A 243 -30.10 -21.19 -8.71
CA ASP A 243 -29.51 -22.30 -7.96
C ASP A 243 -29.78 -22.20 -6.45
N LEU A 244 -29.92 -21.00 -5.91
CA LEU A 244 -30.23 -20.76 -4.50
C LEU A 244 -31.73 -20.66 -4.19
N ALA A 245 -32.60 -20.66 -5.21
CA ALA A 245 -34.05 -20.58 -5.03
C ALA A 245 -34.60 -21.65 -4.07
N PRO A 246 -34.22 -22.95 -4.16
CA PRO A 246 -34.73 -23.95 -3.21
C PRO A 246 -34.34 -23.65 -1.75
N LEU A 247 -33.17 -23.06 -1.51
CA LEU A 247 -32.72 -22.68 -0.16
C LEU A 247 -33.53 -21.48 0.37
N ALA A 248 -33.82 -20.52 -0.49
CA ALA A 248 -34.62 -19.34 -0.15
C ALA A 248 -36.10 -19.72 0.10
N GLU A 249 -36.68 -20.54 -0.76
CA GLU A 249 -38.07 -21.04 -0.63
C GLU A 249 -38.29 -21.81 0.67
N ASN A 250 -37.39 -22.70 1.06
CA ASN A 250 -37.43 -23.43 2.32
C ASN A 250 -37.49 -22.52 3.55
N LYS A 251 -37.02 -21.29 3.41
CA LYS A 251 -36.98 -20.28 4.49
C LYS A 251 -38.01 -19.16 4.29
N GLY A 252 -38.77 -19.20 3.17
CA GLY A 252 -39.75 -18.19 2.80
C GLY A 252 -39.13 -16.82 2.49
N ILE A 253 -37.90 -16.81 1.93
CA ILE A 253 -37.17 -15.60 1.57
C ILE A 253 -37.39 -15.27 0.12
N ALA A 254 -37.76 -14.03 -0.18
CA ALA A 254 -37.82 -13.52 -1.54
C ALA A 254 -36.40 -13.11 -2.02
N LEU A 255 -36.09 -13.46 -3.27
CA LEU A 255 -34.86 -13.06 -3.93
C LEU A 255 -35.18 -12.01 -4.98
N ASP A 256 -34.48 -10.89 -4.98
CA ASP A 256 -34.63 -9.80 -5.95
C ASP A 256 -33.26 -9.41 -6.53
N CYS A 257 -33.21 -9.18 -7.86
CA CYS A 257 -32.00 -8.77 -8.55
C CYS A 257 -32.30 -7.56 -9.44
N ALA A 258 -31.44 -6.57 -9.42
CA ALA A 258 -31.58 -5.38 -10.26
C ALA A 258 -30.23 -4.88 -10.78
N GLY A 259 -30.23 -4.45 -12.04
CA GLY A 259 -29.06 -3.88 -12.70
C GLY A 259 -28.21 -4.92 -13.40
N ASP A 260 -27.31 -4.42 -14.22
CA ASP A 260 -26.31 -5.21 -14.95
C ASP A 260 -25.05 -4.38 -15.17
N ALA A 261 -23.89 -5.03 -15.27
CA ALA A 261 -22.63 -4.41 -15.63
C ALA A 261 -21.63 -5.48 -16.11
N LEU A 262 -20.66 -5.04 -16.93
CA LEU A 262 -19.61 -5.89 -17.46
C LEU A 262 -18.37 -5.78 -16.56
N ALA A 263 -17.96 -6.89 -15.97
CA ALA A 263 -16.71 -7.01 -15.22
C ALA A 263 -15.67 -7.80 -16.02
N ILE A 264 -14.39 -7.50 -15.82
CA ILE A 264 -13.31 -8.33 -16.35
C ILE A 264 -12.88 -9.31 -15.27
N GLY A 265 -12.95 -10.59 -15.57
CA GLY A 265 -12.65 -11.62 -14.58
C GLY A 265 -12.81 -13.05 -15.08
N SER A 266 -13.02 -13.96 -14.15
CA SER A 266 -13.39 -15.35 -14.41
C SER A 266 -14.85 -15.56 -14.04
N ASP A 267 -15.64 -16.03 -15.00
CA ASP A 267 -17.04 -16.38 -14.82
C ASP A 267 -17.24 -17.33 -13.63
N THR A 268 -16.49 -18.42 -13.59
CA THR A 268 -16.54 -19.40 -12.49
C THR A 268 -16.22 -18.82 -11.12
N LEU A 269 -15.24 -17.92 -11.03
CA LEU A 269 -14.86 -17.31 -9.75
C LEU A 269 -15.87 -16.27 -9.32
N LEU A 270 -16.38 -15.45 -10.24
CA LEU A 270 -17.40 -14.44 -9.95
C LEU A 270 -18.74 -15.12 -9.57
N TYR A 271 -19.10 -16.22 -10.24
CA TYR A 271 -20.22 -17.06 -9.81
C TYR A 271 -20.06 -17.51 -8.35
N ARG A 272 -18.90 -18.06 -7.98
CA ARG A 272 -18.63 -18.51 -6.59
C ARG A 272 -18.66 -17.37 -5.59
N LEU A 273 -18.16 -16.19 -5.95
CA LEU A 273 -18.22 -15.01 -5.11
C LEU A 273 -19.66 -14.63 -4.82
N MET A 274 -20.50 -14.51 -5.84
CA MET A 274 -21.92 -14.18 -5.72
C MET A 274 -22.66 -15.26 -4.93
N PHE A 275 -22.44 -16.53 -5.25
CA PHE A 275 -23.06 -17.66 -4.56
C PHE A 275 -22.81 -17.60 -3.05
N ASN A 276 -21.54 -17.41 -2.63
CA ASN A 276 -21.21 -17.33 -1.20
C ASN A 276 -21.82 -16.12 -0.51
N LEU A 277 -21.89 -14.96 -1.17
CA LEU A 277 -22.53 -13.77 -0.60
C LEU A 277 -24.03 -13.96 -0.45
N ILE A 278 -24.71 -14.43 -1.49
CA ILE A 278 -26.16 -14.60 -1.52
C ILE A 278 -26.56 -15.75 -0.59
N GLU A 279 -25.83 -16.87 -0.59
CA GLU A 279 -26.07 -17.97 0.36
C GLU A 279 -25.98 -17.49 1.80
N ASN A 280 -24.95 -16.68 2.13
CA ASN A 280 -24.84 -16.09 3.47
C ASN A 280 -26.01 -15.16 3.78
N ALA A 281 -26.40 -14.31 2.84
CA ALA A 281 -27.57 -13.43 3.01
C ALA A 281 -28.84 -14.22 3.30
N ILE A 282 -29.13 -15.30 2.55
CA ILE A 282 -30.27 -16.18 2.80
C ILE A 282 -30.15 -16.86 4.17
N ARG A 283 -28.98 -17.38 4.52
CA ARG A 283 -28.77 -18.10 5.79
C ARG A 283 -29.03 -17.22 7.02
N TYR A 284 -28.57 -15.95 6.98
CA TYR A 284 -28.67 -15.06 8.13
C TYR A 284 -29.91 -14.16 8.13
N SER A 285 -30.62 -14.04 7.03
CA SER A 285 -31.91 -13.34 6.96
C SER A 285 -32.99 -14.02 7.80
N ARG A 286 -33.98 -13.23 8.22
CA ARG A 286 -35.17 -13.72 8.92
C ARG A 286 -36.08 -14.43 7.92
N SER A 287 -36.90 -15.40 8.40
CA SER A 287 -37.94 -16.01 7.56
C SER A 287 -38.94 -14.96 7.12
N GLY A 288 -39.37 -15.00 5.86
CA GLY A 288 -40.31 -14.07 5.27
C GLY A 288 -39.70 -12.71 4.86
N SER A 289 -38.36 -12.58 4.88
CA SER A 289 -37.64 -11.37 4.47
C SER A 289 -37.26 -11.40 2.97
N THR A 290 -36.55 -10.35 2.53
CA THR A 290 -36.05 -10.24 1.16
C THR A 290 -34.54 -10.13 1.16
N VAL A 291 -33.88 -10.85 0.25
CA VAL A 291 -32.47 -10.64 -0.11
C VAL A 291 -32.43 -9.90 -1.45
N ASN A 292 -31.77 -8.75 -1.46
CA ASN A 292 -31.69 -7.89 -2.64
C ASN A 292 -30.27 -7.85 -3.17
N VAL A 293 -30.11 -8.19 -4.45
CA VAL A 293 -28.84 -8.09 -5.20
C VAL A 293 -28.94 -6.90 -6.14
N SER A 294 -28.01 -5.98 -6.06
CA SER A 294 -28.00 -4.84 -6.97
C SER A 294 -26.62 -4.66 -7.59
N ILE A 295 -26.60 -4.52 -8.91
CA ILE A 295 -25.42 -4.31 -9.72
C ILE A 295 -25.52 -2.90 -10.29
N SER A 296 -24.46 -2.13 -10.10
CA SER A 296 -24.39 -0.77 -10.61
C SER A 296 -23.02 -0.49 -11.20
N ASP A 297 -23.03 0.31 -12.24
CA ASP A 297 -21.84 0.73 -12.94
C ASP A 297 -21.40 2.11 -12.44
N SER A 298 -20.12 2.26 -12.09
CA SER A 298 -19.47 3.52 -11.74
C SER A 298 -18.39 3.84 -12.77
N ASP A 299 -17.81 5.04 -12.74
CA ASP A 299 -16.80 5.46 -13.74
C ASP A 299 -15.60 4.53 -13.83
N SER A 300 -15.14 3.98 -12.72
CA SER A 300 -13.93 3.15 -12.64
C SER A 300 -14.16 1.72 -12.16
N HIS A 301 -15.32 1.43 -11.54
CA HIS A 301 -15.61 0.15 -10.89
C HIS A 301 -17.02 -0.32 -11.19
N VAL A 302 -17.20 -1.62 -11.17
CA VAL A 302 -18.49 -2.27 -11.06
C VAL A 302 -18.76 -2.57 -9.59
N LEU A 303 -19.95 -2.21 -9.10
CA LEU A 303 -20.35 -2.35 -7.71
C LEU A 303 -21.46 -3.39 -7.62
N LEU A 304 -21.19 -4.49 -6.92
CA LEU A 304 -22.16 -5.51 -6.57
C LEU A 304 -22.53 -5.37 -5.09
N ARG A 305 -23.78 -5.15 -4.79
CA ARG A 305 -24.32 -5.08 -3.42
C ARG A 305 -25.24 -6.25 -3.17
N VAL A 306 -25.04 -6.92 -2.05
CA VAL A 306 -25.95 -7.95 -1.54
C VAL A 306 -26.45 -7.48 -0.19
N LYS A 307 -27.77 -7.21 -0.12
CA LYS A 307 -28.46 -6.72 1.10
C LYS A 307 -29.31 -7.83 1.67
N ASP A 308 -29.14 -8.08 2.96
CA ASP A 308 -29.95 -8.99 3.77
C ASP A 308 -30.74 -8.25 4.86
N GLU A 309 -31.74 -8.91 5.45
CA GLU A 309 -32.50 -8.46 6.61
C GLU A 309 -32.17 -9.30 7.85
N GLY A 310 -30.91 -9.59 8.07
CA GLY A 310 -30.39 -10.35 9.19
C GLY A 310 -30.15 -9.53 10.46
N PRO A 311 -29.49 -10.12 11.46
CA PRO A 311 -29.24 -9.47 12.75
C PRO A 311 -28.12 -8.43 12.71
N GLY A 312 -27.49 -8.24 11.55
CA GLY A 312 -26.34 -7.34 11.37
C GLY A 312 -25.02 -7.86 11.92
N ILE A 313 -23.96 -7.09 11.64
CA ILE A 313 -22.57 -7.38 12.02
C ILE A 313 -22.06 -6.25 12.92
N PRO A 314 -21.71 -6.53 14.19
CA PRO A 314 -21.14 -5.53 15.09
C PRO A 314 -19.87 -4.92 14.50
N LYS A 315 -19.70 -3.60 14.67
CA LYS A 315 -18.60 -2.84 14.04
C LYS A 315 -17.21 -3.43 14.27
N GLN A 316 -16.96 -3.98 15.46
CA GLN A 316 -15.67 -4.58 15.84
C GLN A 316 -15.32 -5.85 15.08
N TYR A 317 -16.27 -6.49 14.41
CA TYR A 317 -16.04 -7.75 13.68
C TYR A 317 -16.06 -7.60 12.15
N ARG A 318 -16.36 -6.41 11.62
CA ARG A 318 -16.54 -6.19 10.18
C ARG A 318 -15.32 -6.52 9.33
N GLU A 319 -14.13 -6.37 9.88
CA GLU A 319 -12.88 -6.79 9.23
C GLU A 319 -12.60 -8.28 9.46
N SER A 320 -12.93 -8.79 10.65
CA SER A 320 -12.61 -10.16 11.03
C SER A 320 -13.49 -11.21 10.34
N ILE A 321 -14.69 -10.85 9.85
CA ILE A 321 -15.59 -11.78 9.16
C ILE A 321 -15.00 -12.36 7.86
N PHE A 322 -14.02 -11.70 7.27
CA PHE A 322 -13.30 -12.17 6.08
C PHE A 322 -12.12 -13.09 6.42
N GLN A 323 -11.78 -13.25 7.69
CA GLN A 323 -10.73 -14.18 8.09
C GLN A 323 -11.23 -15.63 8.02
N PRO A 324 -10.39 -16.58 7.52
CA PRO A 324 -10.76 -17.99 7.50
C PRO A 324 -11.15 -18.49 8.90
N PHE A 325 -12.21 -19.32 8.95
CA PHE A 325 -12.76 -19.93 10.17
C PHE A 325 -13.37 -18.95 11.20
N PHE A 326 -13.44 -17.66 10.89
CA PHE A 326 -14.06 -16.67 11.76
C PHE A 326 -15.59 -16.85 11.78
N ARG A 327 -16.20 -16.71 12.98
CA ARG A 327 -17.65 -16.82 13.21
C ARG A 327 -18.04 -15.94 14.39
N LEU A 328 -19.11 -15.15 14.24
CA LEU A 328 -19.63 -14.26 15.29
C LEU A 328 -20.19 -15.02 16.48
N ASP A 329 -20.88 -16.15 16.25
CA ASP A 329 -21.52 -16.95 17.29
C ASP A 329 -21.29 -18.45 17.06
N LYS A 330 -20.51 -19.07 17.96
CA LYS A 330 -20.20 -20.51 17.88
C LYS A 330 -21.39 -21.41 18.18
N SER A 331 -22.42 -20.92 18.86
CA SER A 331 -23.58 -21.71 19.30
C SER A 331 -24.71 -21.72 18.27
N ARG A 332 -25.12 -20.57 17.76
CA ARG A 332 -26.17 -20.43 16.73
C ARG A 332 -25.74 -21.01 15.36
N SER A 333 -24.47 -20.89 15.05
CA SER A 333 -23.96 -21.34 13.76
C SER A 333 -23.75 -22.85 13.67
N ARG A 334 -23.92 -23.65 14.74
CA ARG A 334 -24.03 -25.10 14.65
C ARG A 334 -25.29 -25.53 13.91
N ALA A 335 -26.40 -24.83 14.11
CA ALA A 335 -27.66 -25.13 13.42
C ALA A 335 -27.64 -24.83 11.91
N TYR A 336 -26.74 -23.95 11.45
CA TYR A 336 -26.66 -23.56 10.04
C TYR A 336 -25.43 -24.11 9.28
N GLY A 337 -24.59 -24.96 9.90
CA GLY A 337 -23.57 -25.79 9.25
C GLY A 337 -22.42 -25.09 8.52
N GLY A 338 -22.21 -23.76 8.68
CA GLY A 338 -21.19 -23.02 7.96
C GLY A 338 -19.75 -23.22 8.54
N ALA A 339 -18.77 -23.42 7.66
CA ALA A 339 -17.35 -23.60 8.04
C ALA A 339 -16.63 -22.30 8.41
N GLY A 340 -17.23 -21.11 8.16
CA GLY A 340 -16.57 -19.81 8.32
C GLY A 340 -15.52 -19.53 7.24
N LEU A 341 -15.68 -20.13 6.07
CA LEU A 341 -14.76 -20.00 4.93
C LEU A 341 -15.35 -19.24 3.73
N GLY A 342 -16.68 -19.10 3.66
CA GLY A 342 -17.34 -18.50 2.50
C GLY A 342 -16.96 -17.04 2.28
N LEU A 343 -16.95 -16.18 3.33
CA LEU A 343 -16.55 -14.79 3.20
C LEU A 343 -15.04 -14.62 3.00
N ALA A 344 -14.22 -15.52 3.52
CA ALA A 344 -12.78 -15.56 3.21
C ALA A 344 -12.55 -15.87 1.72
N LEU A 345 -13.31 -16.80 1.15
CA LEU A 345 -13.28 -17.09 -0.29
C LEU A 345 -13.73 -15.88 -1.12
N VAL A 346 -14.79 -15.19 -0.70
CA VAL A 346 -15.25 -13.95 -1.35
C VAL A 346 -14.14 -12.90 -1.37
N TRP A 347 -13.45 -12.72 -0.25
CA TRP A 347 -12.34 -11.77 -0.14
C TRP A 347 -11.17 -12.12 -1.09
N GLU A 348 -10.76 -13.39 -1.12
CA GLU A 348 -9.70 -13.85 -2.03
C GLU A 348 -10.08 -13.70 -3.50
N ILE A 349 -11.32 -14.02 -3.87
CA ILE A 349 -11.79 -13.86 -5.26
C ILE A 349 -11.83 -12.38 -5.64
N ALA A 350 -12.36 -11.51 -4.78
CA ALA A 350 -12.38 -10.06 -5.04
C ALA A 350 -10.95 -9.51 -5.23
N ALA A 351 -10.01 -9.91 -4.38
CA ALA A 351 -8.60 -9.51 -4.47
C ALA A 351 -7.94 -10.01 -5.77
N LEU A 352 -8.21 -11.25 -6.21
CA LEU A 352 -7.72 -11.79 -7.49
C LEU A 352 -8.19 -10.98 -8.71
N HIS A 353 -9.36 -10.36 -8.61
CA HIS A 353 -9.90 -9.47 -9.64
C HIS A 353 -9.46 -8.01 -9.46
N GLY A 354 -8.51 -7.73 -8.53
CA GLY A 354 -8.05 -6.38 -8.22
C GLY A 354 -9.10 -5.51 -7.54
N GLY A 355 -10.15 -6.13 -7.01
CA GLY A 355 -11.28 -5.49 -6.34
C GLY A 355 -11.18 -5.56 -4.82
N THR A 356 -12.26 -5.14 -4.16
CA THR A 356 -12.40 -5.15 -2.71
C THR A 356 -13.78 -5.64 -2.30
N VAL A 357 -13.90 -6.16 -1.08
CA VAL A 357 -15.17 -6.49 -0.43
C VAL A 357 -15.21 -5.87 0.96
N GLU A 358 -16.35 -5.28 1.31
CA GLU A 358 -16.54 -4.63 2.61
C GLU A 358 -18.00 -4.68 3.08
N VAL A 359 -18.21 -4.37 4.36
CA VAL A 359 -19.53 -4.16 4.93
C VAL A 359 -19.89 -2.67 4.75
N GLU A 360 -20.68 -2.35 3.71
CA GLU A 360 -21.11 -0.98 3.40
C GLU A 360 -21.99 -0.43 4.53
N THR A 361 -23.04 -1.17 4.89
CA THR A 361 -23.94 -0.83 6.00
C THR A 361 -24.30 -2.08 6.81
N SER A 362 -24.46 -1.92 8.10
CA SER A 362 -24.96 -3.00 8.94
C SER A 362 -25.59 -2.46 10.22
N SER A 363 -26.79 -2.95 10.51
CA SER A 363 -27.60 -2.62 11.68
C SER A 363 -28.33 -3.88 12.17
N GLU A 364 -29.10 -3.79 13.26
CA GLU A 364 -29.95 -4.87 13.76
C GLU A 364 -31.07 -5.30 12.77
N ASN A 365 -31.25 -4.53 11.67
CA ASN A 365 -32.22 -4.78 10.63
C ASN A 365 -31.65 -5.30 9.32
N GLY A 366 -30.36 -5.64 9.28
CA GLY A 366 -29.74 -6.22 8.11
C GLY A 366 -28.32 -5.72 7.84
N THR A 367 -27.71 -6.33 6.84
CA THR A 367 -26.37 -6.02 6.35
C THR A 367 -26.39 -5.80 4.85
N THR A 368 -25.57 -4.86 4.37
CA THR A 368 -25.24 -4.71 2.95
C THR A 368 -23.76 -4.98 2.78
N MET A 369 -23.46 -6.02 2.02
CA MET A 369 -22.11 -6.33 1.57
C MET A 369 -21.87 -5.65 0.23
N LEU A 370 -20.75 -4.96 0.08
CA LEU A 370 -20.33 -4.28 -1.14
C LEU A 370 -19.07 -4.96 -1.70
N VAL A 371 -19.14 -5.39 -2.94
CA VAL A 371 -17.97 -5.79 -3.75
C VAL A 371 -17.73 -4.73 -4.81
N SER A 372 -16.50 -4.27 -4.90
CA SER A 372 -16.06 -3.29 -5.91
C SER A 372 -15.02 -3.93 -6.82
N LEU A 373 -15.32 -4.10 -8.10
CA LEU A 373 -14.44 -4.70 -9.10
C LEU A 373 -14.01 -3.65 -10.11
N PRO A 374 -12.72 -3.51 -10.46
CA PRO A 374 -12.27 -2.55 -11.46
C PRO A 374 -12.79 -2.93 -12.85
N LYS A 375 -13.21 -1.96 -13.65
CA LYS A 375 -13.69 -2.16 -15.03
C LYS A 375 -12.60 -2.63 -16.00
N ARG A 376 -11.34 -2.29 -15.72
CA ARG A 376 -10.16 -2.76 -16.46
C ARG A 376 -9.24 -3.48 -15.49
N SER A 377 -8.86 -4.69 -15.85
CA SER A 377 -7.77 -5.35 -15.14
C SER A 377 -6.53 -4.46 -15.24
N ALA A 378 -6.00 -4.02 -14.09
CA ALA A 378 -4.73 -3.28 -14.01
C ALA A 378 -3.51 -4.15 -14.45
N VAL A 379 -3.75 -5.36 -14.93
CA VAL A 379 -2.71 -6.39 -15.16
C VAL A 379 -2.22 -6.44 -16.62
N LEU A 380 -2.86 -5.76 -17.57
CA LEU A 380 -2.44 -5.83 -18.98
C LEU A 380 -2.22 -4.44 -19.62
N THR A 381 -1.22 -3.69 -19.12
CA THR A 381 -0.62 -2.63 -19.96
C THR A 381 0.82 -2.37 -19.52
N GLU A 382 1.74 -3.24 -19.93
CA GLU A 382 3.12 -2.90 -20.31
C GLU A 382 3.68 -4.08 -21.13
N GLN A 383 3.46 -4.00 -22.44
CA GLN A 383 4.32 -4.63 -23.44
C GLN A 383 5.49 -3.71 -23.73
#